data_82984e70fa8db3083ab3584530d1629b
#
_entry.id   82984e70fa8db3083ab3584530d1629b
#
_cell.length_a   1.000
_cell.length_b   1.000
_cell.length_c   1.000
_cell.angle_alpha   90.00
_cell.angle_beta   90.00
_cell.angle_gamma   90.00
#
_symmetry.space_group_name_H-M   'P 1'
#
loop_
_entity.id
_entity.type
_entity.pdbx_description
1 polymer ?
#
loop_
_entity_poly.entity_id
_entity_poly.type
_entity_poly.pdbx_seq_one_letter_code
_entity_poly.pdbx_strand_id
1 'polypeptide(L)'
;HGCDSIAVLYLTINYSDTATFNATACDAYVWHGQTYTTSGTYEYKTKTIHGCDSLEILTLTINYSDTAYFTAEACDSYTWHDKAYTTSGTYEYKTKTIHGCDSLEILHLTIHNSVKNETTATACDSYTWTDGKTYTASGTYTQNLQTIHGCDSIEVLYLTINYSDTATFTATACDAYVWHGQTYTTSGTYEYKTKTIHGCDSLEILNLTIH
;
A
#
# COMPACT_ATOMS: atom_id res chain seq x y z
N HIS A 1 -13.10 -105.24 -43.98
CA HIS A 1 -13.88 -104.49 -42.96
C HIS A 1 -13.22 -103.07 -42.88
N GLY A 2 -13.87 -102.12 -43.52
CA GLY A 2 -13.53 -100.73 -43.32
C GLY A 2 -14.22 -100.24 -42.04
N CYS A 3 -13.46 -99.89 -41.07
CA CYS A 3 -13.93 -99.16 -39.91
C CYS A 3 -13.85 -97.67 -40.23
N ASP A 4 -14.97 -96.99 -40.30
CA ASP A 4 -15.00 -95.59 -40.37
C ASP A 4 -14.48 -94.97 -39.08
N SER A 5 -13.47 -94.14 -39.16
CA SER A 5 -12.91 -93.44 -38.03
C SER A 5 -13.42 -92.00 -38.07
N ILE A 6 -14.08 -91.54 -37.06
CA ILE A 6 -14.53 -90.19 -36.90
C ILE A 6 -13.45 -89.43 -36.08
N ALA A 7 -12.85 -88.41 -36.66
CA ALA A 7 -12.01 -87.50 -35.96
C ALA A 7 -12.84 -86.26 -35.57
N VAL A 8 -12.91 -85.91 -34.29
CA VAL A 8 -13.55 -84.73 -33.77
C VAL A 8 -12.49 -83.66 -33.44
N LEU A 9 -12.61 -82.57 -34.09
CA LEU A 9 -11.76 -81.39 -33.81
C LEU A 9 -12.47 -80.40 -32.86
N TYR A 10 -11.93 -80.16 -31.71
CA TYR A 10 -12.35 -79.11 -30.79
C TYR A 10 -11.50 -77.85 -31.09
N LEU A 11 -12.06 -76.88 -31.79
CA LEU A 11 -11.37 -75.67 -32.18
C LEU A 11 -11.84 -74.54 -31.24
N THR A 12 -10.91 -73.89 -30.55
CA THR A 12 -11.13 -72.65 -29.81
C THR A 12 -10.49 -71.49 -30.59
N ILE A 13 -11.28 -70.48 -30.95
CA ILE A 13 -10.79 -69.31 -31.64
C ILE A 13 -10.72 -68.17 -30.62
N ASN A 14 -9.55 -67.60 -30.43
CA ASN A 14 -9.33 -66.39 -29.65
C ASN A 14 -9.27 -65.20 -30.59
N TYR A 15 -9.80 -64.06 -30.12
CA TYR A 15 -9.93 -62.85 -30.93
C TYR A 15 -8.98 -61.77 -30.44
N SER A 16 -8.58 -60.91 -31.37
CA SER A 16 -7.95 -59.62 -31.08
C SER A 16 -8.97 -58.67 -30.40
N ASP A 17 -8.52 -57.77 -29.55
CA ASP A 17 -9.35 -56.82 -28.83
C ASP A 17 -8.86 -55.38 -29.01
N THR A 18 -9.78 -54.42 -28.92
CA THR A 18 -9.47 -52.98 -28.93
C THR A 18 -10.19 -52.33 -27.76
N ALA A 19 -9.43 -51.71 -26.85
CA ALA A 19 -9.96 -50.97 -25.73
C ALA A 19 -9.72 -49.44 -25.93
N THR A 20 -10.72 -48.62 -25.59
CA THR A 20 -10.62 -47.16 -25.68
C THR A 20 -10.74 -46.53 -24.30
N PHE A 21 -9.90 -45.53 -24.05
CA PHE A 21 -9.84 -44.81 -22.78
C PHE A 21 -9.91 -43.30 -23.04
N ASN A 22 -10.56 -42.57 -22.13
CA ASN A 22 -10.55 -41.13 -22.09
C ASN A 22 -9.92 -40.66 -20.79
N ALA A 23 -8.97 -39.75 -20.85
CA ALA A 23 -8.32 -39.12 -19.70
C ALA A 23 -8.18 -37.63 -19.86
N THR A 24 -8.26 -36.90 -18.73
CA THR A 24 -7.97 -35.49 -18.63
C THR A 24 -7.00 -35.29 -17.49
N ALA A 25 -5.94 -34.54 -17.72
CA ALA A 25 -4.92 -34.28 -16.71
C ALA A 25 -4.38 -32.85 -16.84
N CYS A 26 -3.67 -32.41 -15.81
CA CYS A 26 -2.96 -31.13 -15.81
C CYS A 26 -1.48 -31.37 -16.12
N ASP A 27 -0.95 -30.61 -17.08
CA ASP A 27 0.44 -30.56 -17.49
C ASP A 27 0.99 -31.86 -18.08
N ALA A 28 0.72 -33.00 -17.46
CA ALA A 28 1.21 -34.30 -17.92
C ALA A 28 0.30 -35.44 -17.46
N TYR A 29 0.34 -36.54 -18.20
CA TYR A 29 -0.32 -37.81 -17.90
C TYR A 29 0.63 -38.97 -18.15
N VAL A 30 0.71 -39.89 -17.22
CA VAL A 30 1.52 -41.09 -17.37
C VAL A 30 0.63 -42.27 -17.78
N TRP A 31 0.93 -42.92 -18.91
CA TRP A 31 0.24 -44.06 -19.41
C TRP A 31 1.25 -45.11 -19.92
N HIS A 32 1.14 -46.33 -19.49
CA HIS A 32 2.10 -47.42 -19.76
C HIS A 32 3.58 -47.04 -19.51
N GLY A 33 3.85 -46.20 -18.47
CA GLY A 33 5.19 -45.78 -18.10
C GLY A 33 5.76 -44.64 -18.98
N GLN A 34 4.98 -44.18 -19.97
CA GLN A 34 5.36 -43.02 -20.80
C GLN A 34 4.60 -41.77 -20.33
N THR A 35 5.28 -40.64 -20.31
CA THR A 35 4.70 -39.33 -19.94
C THR A 35 4.26 -38.61 -21.20
N TYR A 36 3.01 -38.17 -21.23
CA TYR A 36 2.39 -37.38 -22.29
C TYR A 36 2.10 -35.97 -21.77
N THR A 37 2.55 -34.95 -22.51
CA THR A 37 2.37 -33.54 -22.12
C THR A 37 1.47 -32.75 -23.07
N THR A 38 0.91 -33.42 -24.08
CA THR A 38 0.03 -32.81 -25.09
C THR A 38 -1.25 -33.61 -25.22
N SER A 39 -2.34 -32.90 -25.54
CA SER A 39 -3.61 -33.57 -25.90
C SER A 39 -3.45 -34.34 -27.21
N GLY A 40 -4.13 -35.47 -27.31
CA GLY A 40 -4.07 -36.28 -28.53
C GLY A 40 -4.65 -37.65 -28.35
N THR A 41 -4.57 -38.45 -29.42
CA THR A 41 -4.91 -39.87 -29.38
C THR A 41 -3.62 -40.69 -29.46
N TYR A 42 -3.45 -41.56 -28.52
CA TYR A 42 -2.25 -42.38 -28.36
C TYR A 42 -2.61 -43.85 -28.41
N GLU A 43 -1.77 -44.63 -29.02
CA GLU A 43 -1.97 -46.09 -29.20
C GLU A 43 -0.90 -46.86 -28.47
N TYR A 44 -1.33 -47.93 -27.81
CA TYR A 44 -0.43 -48.89 -27.17
C TYR A 44 -0.79 -50.29 -27.61
N LYS A 45 0.18 -50.97 -28.24
CA LYS A 45 0.03 -52.36 -28.72
C LYS A 45 0.45 -53.32 -27.63
N THR A 46 -0.47 -54.26 -27.33
CA THR A 46 -0.27 -55.29 -26.32
C THR A 46 -0.78 -56.65 -26.83
N LYS A 47 -0.88 -57.59 -25.96
CA LYS A 47 -1.42 -58.93 -26.23
C LYS A 47 -2.54 -59.25 -25.26
N THR A 48 -3.58 -59.98 -25.76
CA THR A 48 -4.58 -60.59 -24.89
C THR A 48 -3.96 -61.71 -24.06
N ILE A 49 -4.69 -62.16 -23.06
CA ILE A 49 -4.26 -63.32 -22.19
C ILE A 49 -4.02 -64.61 -23.01
N HIS A 50 -4.60 -64.69 -24.22
CA HIS A 50 -4.45 -65.82 -25.15
C HIS A 50 -3.40 -65.55 -26.24
N GLY A 51 -2.63 -64.45 -26.13
CA GLY A 51 -1.54 -64.10 -27.03
C GLY A 51 -1.97 -63.46 -28.35
N CYS A 52 -3.28 -63.16 -28.57
CA CYS A 52 -3.74 -62.43 -29.73
C CYS A 52 -3.36 -60.94 -29.63
N ASP A 53 -3.26 -60.21 -30.75
CA ASP A 53 -2.96 -58.80 -30.76
C ASP A 53 -4.10 -58.00 -30.07
N SER A 54 -3.71 -57.03 -29.25
CA SER A 54 -4.63 -56.12 -28.61
C SER A 54 -4.14 -54.69 -28.82
N LEU A 55 -5.08 -53.75 -29.04
CA LEU A 55 -4.80 -52.32 -29.21
C LEU A 55 -5.52 -51.56 -28.14
N GLU A 56 -4.80 -50.75 -27.39
CA GLU A 56 -5.38 -49.77 -26.48
C GLU A 56 -5.23 -48.39 -27.09
N ILE A 57 -6.35 -47.61 -27.08
CA ILE A 57 -6.40 -46.26 -27.63
C ILE A 57 -6.79 -45.31 -26.50
N LEU A 58 -5.88 -44.38 -26.19
CA LEU A 58 -6.10 -43.29 -25.23
C LEU A 58 -6.43 -42.01 -25.96
N THR A 59 -7.61 -41.40 -25.70
CA THR A 59 -7.93 -40.03 -26.04
C THR A 59 -7.64 -39.16 -24.82
N LEU A 60 -6.56 -38.37 -24.90
CA LEU A 60 -6.04 -37.58 -23.79
C LEU A 60 -6.30 -36.09 -23.99
N THR A 61 -6.81 -35.43 -22.96
CA THR A 61 -6.90 -33.97 -22.86
C THR A 61 -5.94 -33.48 -21.79
N ILE A 62 -4.96 -32.66 -22.18
CA ILE A 62 -4.04 -31.98 -21.25
C ILE A 62 -4.47 -30.52 -21.15
N ASN A 63 -4.77 -30.09 -19.93
CA ASN A 63 -4.92 -28.68 -19.56
C ASN A 63 -3.61 -28.24 -18.88
N TYR A 64 -3.33 -26.95 -18.93
CA TYR A 64 -2.06 -26.44 -18.41
C TYR A 64 -2.26 -25.58 -17.18
N SER A 65 -1.28 -25.66 -16.28
CA SER A 65 -1.05 -24.68 -15.24
C SER A 65 -0.74 -23.31 -15.85
N ASP A 66 -1.08 -22.23 -15.14
CA ASP A 66 -0.86 -20.86 -15.63
C ASP A 66 -0.20 -20.00 -14.55
N THR A 67 0.49 -18.95 -14.97
CA THR A 67 1.06 -17.94 -14.08
C THR A 67 0.72 -16.55 -14.62
N ALA A 68 -0.03 -15.79 -13.83
CA ALA A 68 -0.40 -14.41 -14.14
C ALA A 68 0.42 -13.42 -13.31
N TYR A 69 0.82 -12.30 -13.92
CA TYR A 69 1.58 -11.24 -13.28
C TYR A 69 0.77 -9.95 -13.21
N PHE A 70 0.78 -9.32 -12.04
CA PHE A 70 0.09 -8.06 -11.76
C PHE A 70 1.07 -7.05 -11.19
N THR A 71 0.85 -5.78 -11.48
CA THR A 71 1.55 -4.66 -10.87
C THR A 71 0.52 -3.71 -10.27
N ALA A 72 0.78 -3.18 -9.08
CA ALA A 72 -0.06 -2.20 -8.44
C ALA A 72 0.78 -1.20 -7.62
N GLU A 73 0.28 0.03 -7.54
CA GLU A 73 0.80 1.07 -6.67
C GLU A 73 -0.35 1.61 -5.82
N ALA A 74 -0.10 1.84 -4.54
CA ALA A 74 -1.11 2.36 -3.62
C ALA A 74 -0.48 3.17 -2.48
N CYS A 75 -1.32 3.96 -1.81
CA CYS A 75 -0.92 4.68 -0.60
C CYS A 75 -1.28 3.85 0.63
N ASP A 76 -0.33 3.70 1.54
CA ASP A 76 -0.43 3.07 2.85
C ASP A 76 -0.83 1.59 2.83
N SER A 77 -1.79 1.19 2.00
CA SER A 77 -2.23 -0.18 1.91
C SER A 77 -2.88 -0.52 0.57
N TYR A 78 -2.82 -1.78 0.18
CA TYR A 78 -3.47 -2.35 -0.98
C TYR A 78 -4.15 -3.66 -0.61
N THR A 79 -5.40 -3.85 -1.00
CA THR A 79 -6.13 -5.10 -0.77
C THR A 79 -6.10 -5.97 -2.03
N TRP A 80 -5.60 -7.19 -1.89
CA TRP A 80 -5.55 -8.19 -2.96
C TRP A 80 -5.98 -9.55 -2.41
N HIS A 81 -6.95 -10.19 -3.04
CA HIS A 81 -7.57 -11.43 -2.55
C HIS A 81 -7.97 -11.36 -1.06
N ASP A 82 -8.74 -10.33 -0.70
CA ASP A 82 -9.24 -10.05 0.66
C ASP A 82 -8.17 -9.92 1.74
N LYS A 83 -6.90 -9.82 1.35
CA LYS A 83 -5.77 -9.56 2.25
C LYS A 83 -5.21 -8.17 2.02
N ALA A 84 -5.03 -7.41 3.10
CA ALA A 84 -4.39 -6.10 3.07
C ALA A 84 -2.86 -6.24 3.16
N TYR A 85 -2.17 -5.50 2.31
CA TYR A 85 -0.70 -5.40 2.26
C TYR A 85 -0.31 -3.94 2.51
N THR A 86 0.61 -3.72 3.43
CA THR A 86 1.08 -2.38 3.84
C THR A 86 2.54 -2.12 3.48
N THR A 87 3.19 -3.06 2.80
CA THR A 87 4.59 -2.95 2.38
C THR A 87 4.74 -3.28 0.92
N SER A 88 5.69 -2.65 0.27
CA SER A 88 6.08 -3.01 -1.09
C SER A 88 6.69 -4.40 -1.12
N GLY A 89 6.45 -5.15 -2.19
CA GLY A 89 7.00 -6.49 -2.34
C GLY A 89 6.39 -7.28 -3.48
N THR A 90 6.81 -8.53 -3.59
CA THR A 90 6.22 -9.52 -4.49
C THR A 90 5.39 -10.48 -3.65
N TYR A 91 4.14 -10.65 -4.02
CA TYR A 91 3.18 -11.50 -3.31
C TYR A 91 2.61 -12.55 -4.25
N GLU A 92 2.41 -13.73 -3.73
CA GLU A 92 1.92 -14.87 -4.48
C GLU A 92 0.56 -15.31 -3.96
N TYR A 93 -0.33 -15.65 -4.88
CA TYR A 93 -1.62 -16.25 -4.59
C TYR A 93 -1.84 -17.48 -5.45
N LYS A 94 -2.07 -18.62 -4.81
CA LYS A 94 -2.34 -19.89 -5.47
C LYS A 94 -3.81 -20.07 -5.71
N THR A 95 -4.17 -20.35 -6.94
CA THR A 95 -5.55 -20.56 -7.37
C THR A 95 -5.63 -21.72 -8.35
N LYS A 96 -6.73 -21.88 -9.04
CA LYS A 96 -6.93 -22.92 -10.06
C LYS A 96 -7.41 -22.27 -11.36
N THR A 97 -6.97 -22.83 -12.48
CA THR A 97 -7.54 -22.51 -13.79
C THR A 97 -9.01 -22.97 -13.87
N ILE A 98 -9.71 -22.53 -14.90
CA ILE A 98 -11.11 -22.98 -15.17
C ILE A 98 -11.23 -24.48 -15.37
N HIS A 99 -10.14 -25.17 -15.69
CA HIS A 99 -10.05 -26.62 -15.85
C HIS A 99 -9.52 -27.34 -14.59
N GLY A 100 -9.32 -26.61 -13.48
CA GLY A 100 -8.88 -27.16 -12.20
C GLY A 100 -7.38 -27.38 -12.07
N CYS A 101 -6.56 -26.98 -13.06
CA CYS A 101 -5.10 -27.04 -12.96
C CYS A 101 -4.56 -25.95 -12.04
N ASP A 102 -3.36 -26.12 -11.50
CA ASP A 102 -2.74 -25.11 -10.65
C ASP A 102 -2.54 -23.80 -11.40
N SER A 103 -2.82 -22.70 -10.74
CA SER A 103 -2.56 -21.35 -11.24
C SER A 103 -1.88 -20.54 -10.14
N LEU A 104 -0.86 -19.77 -10.52
CA LEU A 104 -0.13 -18.87 -9.65
C LEU A 104 -0.35 -17.43 -10.12
N GLU A 105 -0.81 -16.59 -9.22
CA GLU A 105 -0.86 -15.15 -9.44
C GLU A 105 0.27 -14.48 -8.67
N ILE A 106 1.02 -13.61 -9.33
CA ILE A 106 2.17 -12.89 -8.76
C ILE A 106 1.89 -11.40 -8.85
N LEU A 107 1.80 -10.75 -7.68
CA LEU A 107 1.63 -9.31 -7.57
C LEU A 107 2.96 -8.64 -7.22
N HIS A 108 3.42 -7.72 -8.06
CA HIS A 108 4.47 -6.76 -7.74
C HIS A 108 3.83 -5.48 -7.23
N LEU A 109 3.91 -5.24 -5.92
CA LEU A 109 3.25 -4.14 -5.24
C LEU A 109 4.25 -3.08 -4.81
N THR A 110 3.94 -1.80 -5.10
CA THR A 110 4.62 -0.64 -4.56
C THR A 110 3.68 0.11 -3.62
N ILE A 111 4.06 0.25 -2.35
CA ILE A 111 3.35 1.06 -1.35
C ILE A 111 4.13 2.34 -1.11
N HIS A 112 3.46 3.47 -1.30
CA HIS A 112 3.90 4.79 -0.90
C HIS A 112 3.19 5.15 0.40
N ASN A 113 3.89 5.84 1.30
CA ASN A 113 3.32 6.17 2.60
C ASN A 113 2.84 7.62 2.65
N SER A 114 1.72 7.82 3.33
CA SER A 114 1.29 9.13 3.80
C SER A 114 2.32 9.69 4.80
N VAL A 115 2.44 11.01 4.86
CA VAL A 115 3.43 11.71 5.69
C VAL A 115 2.71 12.69 6.61
N LYS A 116 3.14 12.76 7.87
CA LYS A 116 2.73 13.78 8.82
C LYS A 116 3.96 14.49 9.37
N ASN A 117 4.07 15.79 9.11
CA ASN A 117 5.13 16.64 9.64
C ASN A 117 4.55 17.56 10.72
N GLU A 118 5.26 17.71 11.82
CA GLU A 118 4.86 18.55 12.94
C GLU A 118 5.93 19.60 13.19
N THR A 119 5.51 20.86 13.28
CA THR A 119 6.38 22.01 13.51
C THR A 119 5.86 22.81 14.69
N THR A 120 6.75 23.30 15.54
CA THR A 120 6.42 24.21 16.63
C THR A 120 7.00 25.59 16.31
N ALA A 121 6.22 26.65 16.51
CA ALA A 121 6.68 28.02 16.34
C ALA A 121 6.16 28.92 17.45
N THR A 122 6.95 29.94 17.80
CA THR A 122 6.57 31.02 18.72
C THR A 122 6.87 32.35 18.05
N ALA A 123 5.90 33.25 18.06
CA ALA A 123 6.05 34.57 17.45
C ALA A 123 5.34 35.64 18.29
N CYS A 124 5.67 36.93 17.97
CA CYS A 124 4.99 38.07 18.55
C CYS A 124 3.94 38.59 17.58
N ASP A 125 2.72 38.80 18.09
CA ASP A 125 1.56 39.38 17.42
C ASP A 125 1.02 38.57 16.23
N SER A 126 1.90 38.05 15.37
CA SER A 126 1.52 37.29 14.21
C SER A 126 2.62 36.37 13.69
N TYR A 127 2.21 35.34 12.93
CA TYR A 127 3.10 34.40 12.28
C TYR A 127 2.57 34.05 10.89
N THR A 128 3.38 34.20 9.87
CA THR A 128 3.02 33.74 8.51
C THR A 128 3.61 32.37 8.26
N TRP A 129 2.74 31.38 8.00
CA TRP A 129 3.14 30.01 7.79
C TRP A 129 3.34 29.68 6.31
N THR A 130 3.83 28.48 6.01
CA THR A 130 4.12 27.98 4.66
C THR A 130 2.89 27.90 3.75
N ASP A 131 1.68 27.87 4.32
CA ASP A 131 0.41 27.94 3.59
C ASP A 131 0.07 29.35 3.05
N GLY A 132 0.93 30.34 3.33
CA GLY A 132 0.76 31.74 2.94
C GLY A 132 -0.22 32.53 3.81
N LYS A 133 -0.79 31.94 4.86
CA LYS A 133 -1.70 32.62 5.79
C LYS A 133 -0.95 33.19 6.99
N THR A 134 -1.46 34.31 7.48
CA THR A 134 -0.96 34.94 8.71
C THR A 134 -1.93 34.64 9.87
N TYR A 135 -1.38 34.06 10.92
CA TYR A 135 -2.09 33.68 12.14
C TYR A 135 -1.75 34.67 13.26
N THR A 136 -2.77 35.15 13.97
CA THR A 136 -2.64 36.12 15.07
C THR A 136 -3.03 35.53 16.43
N ALA A 137 -3.32 34.24 16.49
CA ALA A 137 -3.65 33.54 17.72
C ALA A 137 -2.85 32.26 17.88
N SER A 138 -2.58 31.88 19.12
CA SER A 138 -2.00 30.57 19.43
C SER A 138 -3.01 29.46 19.08
N GLY A 139 -2.49 28.33 18.57
CA GLY A 139 -3.34 27.21 18.20
C GLY A 139 -2.62 26.12 17.44
N THR A 140 -3.37 25.12 17.05
CA THR A 140 -2.91 24.08 16.14
C THR A 140 -3.53 24.32 14.78
N TYR A 141 -2.69 24.45 13.78
CA TYR A 141 -3.09 24.66 12.39
C TYR A 141 -2.63 23.52 11.52
N THR A 142 -3.41 23.16 10.51
CA THR A 142 -3.11 22.04 9.63
C THR A 142 -3.23 22.46 8.17
N GLN A 143 -2.33 21.90 7.34
CA GLN A 143 -2.35 22.04 5.90
C GLN A 143 -2.33 20.64 5.28
N ASN A 144 -3.32 20.33 4.46
CA ASN A 144 -3.37 19.09 3.71
C ASN A 144 -2.69 19.28 2.35
N LEU A 145 -1.71 18.46 2.10
CA LEU A 145 -0.91 18.41 0.87
C LEU A 145 -0.93 16.99 0.31
N GLN A 146 -0.22 16.77 -0.78
CA GLN A 146 0.03 15.43 -1.31
C GLN A 146 1.54 15.23 -1.50
N THR A 147 1.99 14.00 -1.32
CA THR A 147 3.33 13.59 -1.67
C THR A 147 3.51 13.58 -3.20
N ILE A 148 4.73 13.42 -3.69
CA ILE A 148 5.02 13.29 -5.13
C ILE A 148 4.34 12.07 -5.78
N HIS A 149 3.91 11.10 -4.97
CA HIS A 149 3.17 9.91 -5.40
C HIS A 149 1.66 10.03 -5.20
N GLY A 150 1.16 11.23 -4.81
CA GLY A 150 -0.26 11.48 -4.61
C GLY A 150 -0.83 10.99 -3.28
N CYS A 151 0.00 10.49 -2.37
CA CYS A 151 -0.44 10.10 -1.03
C CYS A 151 -0.63 11.32 -0.13
N ASP A 152 -1.44 11.20 0.91
CA ASP A 152 -1.70 12.30 1.82
C ASP A 152 -0.43 12.78 2.53
N SER A 153 -0.27 14.10 2.61
CA SER A 153 0.75 14.75 3.39
C SER A 153 0.10 15.82 4.27
N ILE A 154 0.27 15.71 5.57
CA ILE A 154 -0.31 16.63 6.55
C ILE A 154 0.81 17.38 7.24
N GLU A 155 0.81 18.70 7.08
CA GLU A 155 1.63 19.61 7.88
C GLU A 155 0.82 20.10 9.08
N VAL A 156 1.39 20.01 10.28
CA VAL A 156 0.78 20.47 11.53
C VAL A 156 1.69 21.52 12.17
N LEU A 157 1.13 22.69 12.43
CA LEU A 157 1.80 23.75 13.15
C LEU A 157 1.21 23.91 14.56
N TYR A 158 2.03 23.77 15.58
CA TYR A 158 1.73 24.17 16.96
C TYR A 158 2.28 25.57 17.19
N LEU A 159 1.40 26.57 17.14
CA LEU A 159 1.78 27.98 17.20
C LEU A 159 1.49 28.58 18.57
N THR A 160 2.46 29.28 19.13
CA THR A 160 2.32 30.16 20.30
C THR A 160 2.49 31.59 19.84
N ILE A 161 1.47 32.43 20.01
CA ILE A 161 1.54 33.87 19.80
C ILE A 161 1.58 34.54 21.16
N ASN A 162 2.63 35.31 21.38
CA ASN A 162 2.76 36.28 22.46
C ASN A 162 2.44 37.66 21.90
N TYR A 163 1.91 38.53 22.76
CA TYR A 163 1.46 39.83 22.27
C TYR A 163 2.38 40.95 22.77
N SER A 164 2.54 41.95 21.92
CA SER A 164 3.03 43.27 22.31
C SER A 164 2.10 43.89 23.32
N ASP A 165 2.61 44.76 24.19
CA ASP A 165 1.83 45.42 25.24
C ASP A 165 2.11 46.92 25.22
N THR A 166 1.10 47.73 25.66
CA THR A 166 1.26 49.16 25.87
C THR A 166 0.67 49.51 27.22
N ALA A 167 1.54 50.01 28.11
CA ALA A 167 1.16 50.50 29.43
C ALA A 167 1.19 52.01 29.49
N THR A 168 0.18 52.61 30.04
CA THR A 168 0.11 54.06 30.23
C THR A 168 0.12 54.43 31.73
N PHE A 169 1.03 55.32 32.11
CA PHE A 169 1.19 55.81 33.46
C PHE A 169 0.94 57.31 33.50
N THR A 170 0.43 57.78 34.64
CA THR A 170 0.30 59.24 34.93
C THR A 170 1.10 59.56 36.17
N ALA A 171 1.85 60.62 36.15
CA ALA A 171 2.58 61.12 37.28
C ALA A 171 2.52 62.67 37.38
N THR A 172 2.60 63.14 38.62
CA THR A 172 2.68 64.59 38.88
C THR A 172 3.83 64.80 39.87
N ALA A 173 4.67 65.81 39.59
CA ALA A 173 5.82 66.14 40.41
C ALA A 173 6.04 67.65 40.46
N CYS A 174 6.75 68.15 41.49
CA CYS A 174 7.30 69.52 41.53
C CYS A 174 8.72 69.48 40.93
N ASP A 175 9.06 70.41 40.08
CA ASP A 175 10.32 70.62 39.49
C ASP A 175 10.83 69.48 38.55
N ALA A 176 10.87 68.21 39.01
CA ALA A 176 11.42 67.11 38.23
C ALA A 176 10.85 65.74 38.59
N TYR A 177 10.80 64.80 37.62
CA TYR A 177 10.42 63.42 37.81
C TYR A 177 11.47 62.48 37.15
N VAL A 178 11.86 61.40 37.85
CA VAL A 178 12.78 60.40 37.34
C VAL A 178 12.00 59.19 36.88
N TRP A 179 12.15 58.83 35.61
CA TRP A 179 11.53 57.64 35.05
C TRP A 179 12.51 56.88 34.16
N HIS A 180 12.66 55.56 34.33
CA HIS A 180 13.66 54.74 33.67
C HIS A 180 15.08 55.34 33.71
N GLY A 181 15.47 55.98 34.82
CA GLY A 181 16.80 56.58 35.00
C GLY A 181 17.00 57.92 34.29
N GLN A 182 16.01 58.44 33.56
CA GLN A 182 16.06 59.78 32.94
C GLN A 182 15.24 60.78 33.76
N THR A 183 15.74 61.99 33.93
CA THR A 183 15.10 63.09 34.64
C THR A 183 14.34 63.99 33.66
N TYR A 184 13.06 64.22 33.94
CA TYR A 184 12.13 65.06 33.16
C TYR A 184 11.77 66.27 34.01
N THR A 185 11.89 67.46 33.41
CA THR A 185 11.61 68.75 34.12
C THR A 185 10.45 69.51 33.48
N THR A 186 9.78 68.94 32.48
CA THR A 186 8.64 69.55 31.81
C THR A 186 7.48 68.58 31.74
N SER A 187 6.26 69.13 31.79
CA SER A 187 5.06 68.34 31.54
C SER A 187 5.05 67.86 30.09
N GLY A 188 4.55 66.63 29.88
CA GLY A 188 4.47 66.02 28.54
C GLY A 188 4.14 64.56 28.54
N THR A 189 4.07 63.97 27.36
CA THR A 189 3.94 62.53 27.15
C THR A 189 5.30 61.99 26.73
N TYR A 190 5.80 61.00 27.44
CA TYR A 190 7.07 60.39 27.22
C TYR A 190 6.90 58.91 26.97
N GLU A 191 7.69 58.37 26.03
CA GLU A 191 7.63 56.96 25.62
C GLU A 191 8.92 56.25 26.00
N TYR A 192 8.77 55.01 26.53
CA TYR A 192 9.89 54.10 26.78
C TYR A 192 9.64 52.76 26.15
N LYS A 193 10.50 52.35 25.24
CA LYS A 193 10.42 51.05 24.55
C LYS A 193 11.12 49.98 25.37
N THR A 194 10.44 48.91 25.64
CA THR A 194 10.93 47.77 26.40
C THR A 194 10.46 46.47 25.75
N LYS A 195 10.61 45.37 26.42
CA LYS A 195 10.16 44.06 25.99
C LYS A 195 9.26 43.42 27.06
N THR A 196 8.26 42.67 26.61
CA THR A 196 7.50 41.78 27.48
C THR A 196 8.37 40.63 27.99
N ILE A 197 7.88 39.87 28.97
CA ILE A 197 8.57 38.67 29.50
C ILE A 197 8.82 37.61 28.44
N HIS A 198 8.07 37.63 27.35
CA HIS A 198 8.21 36.72 26.20
C HIS A 198 9.04 37.33 25.04
N GLY A 199 9.63 38.53 25.26
CA GLY A 199 10.49 39.17 24.30
C GLY A 199 9.77 39.97 23.21
N CYS A 200 8.44 40.10 23.27
CA CYS A 200 7.66 40.96 22.36
C CYS A 200 7.85 42.43 22.70
N ASP A 201 7.57 43.32 21.74
CA ASP A 201 7.69 44.74 21.96
C ASP A 201 6.72 45.22 23.02
N SER A 202 7.16 46.10 23.89
CA SER A 202 6.33 46.76 24.89
C SER A 202 6.62 48.24 24.88
N LEU A 203 5.58 49.04 24.91
CA LEU A 203 5.64 50.50 24.98
C LEU A 203 5.07 50.96 26.30
N GLU A 204 5.88 51.73 27.06
CA GLU A 204 5.41 52.44 28.24
C GLU A 204 5.23 53.92 27.92
N ILE A 205 4.08 54.46 28.23
CA ILE A 205 3.74 55.87 27.97
C ILE A 205 3.54 56.57 29.32
N LEU A 206 4.35 57.56 29.61
CA LEU A 206 4.22 58.39 30.80
C LEU A 206 3.57 59.71 30.41
N ASN A 207 2.39 60.03 30.99
CA ASN A 207 1.79 61.35 30.95
C ASN A 207 2.19 62.11 32.25
N LEU A 208 3.13 63.03 32.12
CA LEU A 208 3.76 63.74 33.22
C LEU A 208 3.22 65.17 33.36
N THR A 209 2.87 65.56 34.58
CA THR A 209 2.56 66.95 34.95
C THR A 209 3.61 67.49 35.89
N ILE A 210 4.32 68.57 35.56
CA ILE A 210 5.28 69.29 36.43
C ILE A 210 4.66 70.62 36.80
N HIS A 211 4.68 70.96 38.10
CA HIS A 211 4.15 72.19 38.67
C HIS A 211 5.25 73.17 39.03
#